data_d1cb02197c196d0172b2ff73f2e284f3
#
_entry.id   d1cb02197c196d0172b2ff73f2e284f3
#
_cell.length_a   1.000
_cell.length_b   1.000
_cell.length_c   1.000
_cell.angle_alpha   90.00
_cell.angle_beta   90.00
_cell.angle_gamma   90.00
#
_symmetry.space_group_name_H-M   'P 1'
#
loop_
_entity.id
_entity.type
_entity.pdbx_description
1 polymer ?
#
loop_
_entity_poly.entity_id
_entity_poly.type
_entity_poly.pdbx_seq_one_letter_code
_entity_poly.pdbx_strand_id
1 'polypeptide(L)'
;PLRRQRQMCIRDRKYAVPVCIAQTVCQYFFFYIGVAHTSGVKGAIITGLGNFIAILLSCLVFHKEKMTGRKMLGCVLGFAGVVVINLMGNSLDAGFRLTGEGFILIAQFSYGMSTVLINIFSRKVSPVVLSGTQFTMGGIILFLIGKEMGGHFGVVNAAGIGIIFYLAMVSAVAYTLWSVLLAWNDVSRVAIFGFVNPLFSVILSALVLGEVRQAFNMGSLIALFLVCVGIYVVNQKKSS
;
A
#
# COMPACT_ATOMS: atom_id res chain seq x y z
N PRO A 1 -38.37 4.71 -6.39
CA PRO A 1 -36.94 5.13 -6.36
C PRO A 1 -36.25 4.69 -5.06
N LEU A 2 -36.83 4.90 -3.88
CA LEU A 2 -36.22 4.59 -2.58
C LEU A 2 -35.91 3.11 -2.35
N ARG A 3 -36.73 2.20 -2.85
CA ARG A 3 -36.53 0.74 -2.73
C ARG A 3 -35.33 0.26 -3.58
N ARG A 4 -35.14 0.87 -4.73
CA ARG A 4 -34.00 0.60 -5.63
C ARG A 4 -32.69 1.14 -5.07
N GLN A 5 -32.72 2.32 -4.44
CA GLN A 5 -31.58 2.87 -3.72
C GLN A 5 -31.20 2.03 -2.50
N ARG A 6 -32.17 1.55 -1.73
CA ARG A 6 -31.92 0.69 -0.56
C ARG A 6 -31.30 -0.67 -0.93
N GLN A 7 -31.76 -1.28 -2.03
CA GLN A 7 -31.16 -2.51 -2.53
C GLN A 7 -29.75 -2.30 -3.11
N MET A 8 -29.48 -1.15 -3.74
CA MET A 8 -28.14 -0.76 -4.17
C MET A 8 -27.20 -0.61 -2.96
N CYS A 9 -27.59 0.09 -1.91
CA CYS A 9 -26.78 0.26 -0.70
C CYS A 9 -26.45 -1.07 0.01
N ILE A 10 -27.38 -2.02 0.07
CA ILE A 10 -27.13 -3.33 0.70
C ILE A 10 -26.16 -4.17 -0.14
N ARG A 11 -26.29 -4.12 -1.46
CA ARG A 11 -25.40 -4.81 -2.39
C ARG A 11 -23.98 -4.21 -2.33
N ASP A 12 -23.89 -2.91 -2.21
CA ASP A 12 -22.62 -2.18 -2.16
C ASP A 12 -21.83 -2.50 -0.89
N ARG A 13 -22.51 -2.69 0.25
CA ARG A 13 -21.90 -3.13 1.51
C ARG A 13 -21.22 -4.49 1.40
N LYS A 14 -21.78 -5.44 0.67
CA LYS A 14 -21.17 -6.77 0.49
C LYS A 14 -19.80 -6.70 -0.22
N TYR A 15 -19.63 -5.75 -1.13
CA TYR A 15 -18.34 -5.52 -1.80
C TYR A 15 -17.37 -4.68 -0.98
N ALA A 16 -17.90 -3.78 -0.13
CA ALA A 16 -17.07 -2.94 0.71
C ALA A 16 -16.41 -3.68 1.87
N VAL A 17 -17.05 -4.71 2.43
CA VAL A 17 -16.53 -5.48 3.59
C VAL A 17 -15.19 -6.16 3.29
N PRO A 18 -15.01 -6.96 2.22
CA PRO A 18 -13.71 -7.57 1.93
C PRO A 18 -12.61 -6.53 1.68
N VAL A 19 -12.95 -5.43 0.99
CA VAL A 19 -12.00 -4.35 0.75
C VAL A 19 -11.65 -3.62 2.05
N CYS A 20 -12.64 -3.36 2.92
CA CYS A 20 -12.44 -2.77 4.24
C CYS A 20 -11.47 -3.61 5.10
N ILE A 21 -11.70 -4.92 5.16
CA ILE A 21 -10.83 -5.81 5.94
C ILE A 21 -9.41 -5.81 5.37
N ALA A 22 -9.26 -5.98 4.06
CA ALA A 22 -7.94 -6.06 3.44
C ALA A 22 -7.21 -4.70 3.45
N GLN A 23 -7.84 -3.62 2.98
CA GLN A 23 -7.18 -2.33 2.78
C GLN A 23 -7.12 -1.50 4.06
N THR A 24 -8.21 -1.44 4.83
CA THR A 24 -8.24 -0.52 5.97
C THR A 24 -7.81 -1.23 7.25
N VAL A 25 -8.42 -2.37 7.58
CA VAL A 25 -8.13 -3.02 8.88
C VAL A 25 -6.77 -3.70 8.86
N CYS A 26 -6.56 -4.71 8.01
CA CYS A 26 -5.32 -5.48 8.02
C CYS A 26 -4.13 -4.66 7.56
N GLN A 27 -4.26 -3.94 6.43
CA GLN A 27 -3.15 -3.15 5.89
C GLN A 27 -2.67 -2.11 6.90
N TYR A 28 -3.53 -1.25 7.44
CA TYR A 28 -3.11 -0.19 8.35
C TYR A 28 -2.66 -0.73 9.71
N PHE A 29 -3.34 -1.74 10.25
CA PHE A 29 -2.95 -2.35 11.52
C PHE A 29 -1.50 -2.85 11.47
N PHE A 30 -1.19 -3.73 10.52
CA PHE A 30 0.16 -4.28 10.38
C PHE A 30 1.18 -3.24 9.92
N PHE A 31 0.77 -2.30 9.06
CA PHE A 31 1.66 -1.25 8.59
C PHE A 31 2.15 -0.34 9.71
N TYR A 32 1.25 0.20 10.52
CA TYR A 32 1.63 1.13 11.58
C TYR A 32 2.45 0.45 12.68
N ILE A 33 2.14 -0.78 13.05
CA ILE A 33 2.98 -1.53 13.99
C ILE A 33 4.35 -1.80 13.37
N GLY A 34 4.40 -2.21 12.11
CA GLY A 34 5.64 -2.51 11.40
C GLY A 34 6.56 -1.29 11.28
N VAL A 35 6.02 -0.14 10.88
CA VAL A 35 6.79 1.11 10.74
C VAL A 35 7.32 1.60 12.09
N ALA A 36 6.62 1.36 13.20
CA ALA A 36 7.10 1.70 14.54
C ALA A 36 8.34 0.89 14.97
N HIS A 37 8.62 -0.25 14.30
CA HIS A 37 9.71 -1.16 14.66
C HIS A 37 10.80 -1.28 13.57
N THR A 38 10.75 -0.46 12.52
CA THR A 38 11.75 -0.45 11.45
C THR A 38 12.10 0.99 11.05
N SER A 39 13.21 1.17 10.32
CA SER A 39 13.56 2.51 9.81
C SER A 39 12.67 2.94 8.66
N GLY A 40 12.52 4.25 8.49
CA GLY A 40 11.72 4.84 7.42
C GLY A 40 12.21 4.41 6.03
N VAL A 41 13.53 4.34 5.82
CA VAL A 41 14.12 3.91 4.54
C VAL A 41 13.80 2.44 4.22
N LYS A 42 13.99 1.52 5.17
CA LYS A 42 13.61 0.11 4.98
C LYS A 42 12.12 -0.04 4.73
N GLY A 43 11.30 0.62 5.56
CA GLY A 43 9.85 0.61 5.42
C GLY A 43 9.40 1.10 4.05
N ALA A 44 9.99 2.18 3.52
CA ALA A 44 9.69 2.73 2.21
C ALA A 44 9.99 1.73 1.06
N ILE A 45 11.15 1.06 1.12
CA ILE A 45 11.55 0.09 0.09
C ILE A 45 10.63 -1.14 0.12
N ILE A 46 10.35 -1.68 1.32
CA ILE A 46 9.44 -2.83 1.48
C ILE A 46 8.03 -2.46 1.02
N THR A 47 7.58 -1.24 1.28
CA THR A 47 6.27 -0.75 0.83
C THR A 47 6.15 -0.77 -0.70
N GLY A 48 7.24 -0.56 -1.44
CA GLY A 48 7.27 -0.69 -2.89
C GLY A 48 6.87 -2.08 -3.41
N LEU A 49 7.03 -3.15 -2.61
CA LEU A 49 6.61 -4.49 -3.00
C LEU A 49 5.09 -4.64 -3.16
N GLY A 50 4.29 -3.81 -2.52
CA GLY A 50 2.83 -3.90 -2.60
C GLY A 50 2.32 -3.90 -4.04
N ASN A 51 2.94 -3.11 -4.91
CA ASN A 51 2.57 -3.05 -6.32
C ASN A 51 2.92 -4.35 -7.07
N PHE A 52 4.08 -4.96 -6.79
CA PHE A 52 4.44 -6.25 -7.38
C PHE A 52 3.52 -7.37 -6.88
N ILE A 53 3.20 -7.38 -5.58
CA ILE A 53 2.25 -8.32 -4.99
C ILE A 53 0.86 -8.16 -5.64
N ALA A 54 0.40 -6.94 -5.87
CA ALA A 54 -0.85 -6.68 -6.56
C ALA A 54 -0.85 -7.26 -7.99
N ILE A 55 0.24 -7.10 -8.74
CA ILE A 55 0.40 -7.67 -10.08
C ILE A 55 0.39 -9.21 -10.02
N LEU A 56 1.14 -9.81 -9.09
CA LEU A 56 1.19 -11.26 -8.92
C LEU A 56 -0.19 -11.83 -8.57
N LEU A 57 -0.90 -11.22 -7.62
CA LEU A 57 -2.24 -11.62 -7.25
C LEU A 57 -3.24 -11.49 -8.41
N SER A 58 -3.17 -10.38 -9.16
CA SER A 58 -4.02 -10.16 -10.33
C SER A 58 -3.80 -11.22 -11.41
N CYS A 59 -2.56 -11.63 -11.63
CA CYS A 59 -2.20 -12.59 -12.68
C CYS A 59 -2.39 -14.05 -12.24
N LEU A 60 -1.94 -14.43 -11.03
CA LEU A 60 -1.83 -15.82 -10.61
C LEU A 60 -3.05 -16.30 -9.82
N VAL A 61 -3.61 -15.46 -8.97
CA VAL A 61 -4.74 -15.84 -8.10
C VAL A 61 -6.07 -15.51 -8.77
N PHE A 62 -6.23 -14.28 -9.21
CA PHE A 62 -7.49 -13.80 -9.77
C PHE A 62 -7.60 -13.96 -11.29
N HIS A 63 -6.53 -14.32 -11.98
CA HIS A 63 -6.47 -14.54 -13.43
C HIS A 63 -7.10 -13.40 -14.25
N LYS A 64 -6.97 -12.16 -13.76
CA LYS A 64 -7.48 -10.95 -14.42
C LYS A 64 -6.58 -10.47 -15.54
N GLU A 65 -5.30 -10.74 -15.42
CA GLU A 65 -4.29 -10.36 -16.38
C GLU A 65 -3.40 -11.56 -16.71
N LYS A 66 -2.85 -11.59 -17.94
CA LYS A 66 -1.86 -12.62 -18.30
C LYS A 66 -0.51 -12.30 -17.67
N MET A 67 0.10 -13.30 -17.05
CA MET A 67 1.48 -13.21 -16.60
C MET A 67 2.39 -13.21 -17.86
N THR A 68 3.24 -12.20 -17.98
CA THR A 68 4.24 -12.11 -19.04
C THR A 68 5.63 -12.25 -18.43
N GLY A 69 6.62 -12.67 -19.23
CA GLY A 69 8.01 -12.79 -18.76
C GLY A 69 8.54 -11.48 -18.17
N ARG A 70 8.12 -10.33 -18.72
CA ARG A 70 8.49 -9.01 -18.20
C ARG A 70 7.90 -8.74 -16.81
N LYS A 71 6.63 -9.07 -16.58
CA LYS A 71 6.01 -8.95 -15.26
C LYS A 71 6.72 -9.83 -14.24
N MET A 72 7.07 -11.08 -14.64
CA MET A 72 7.82 -11.99 -13.78
C MET A 72 9.22 -11.44 -13.45
N LEU A 73 9.96 -11.00 -14.46
CA LEU A 73 11.29 -10.42 -14.26
C LEU A 73 11.24 -9.18 -13.36
N GLY A 74 10.27 -8.28 -13.57
CA GLY A 74 10.10 -7.11 -12.73
C GLY A 74 9.78 -7.46 -11.28
N CYS A 75 8.92 -8.44 -11.04
CA CYS A 75 8.64 -8.93 -9.68
C CYS A 75 9.90 -9.50 -9.01
N VAL A 76 10.68 -10.31 -9.73
CA VAL A 76 11.95 -10.88 -9.21
C VAL A 76 12.93 -9.77 -8.85
N LEU A 77 13.09 -8.76 -9.70
CA LEU A 77 13.95 -7.60 -9.43
C LEU A 77 13.48 -6.80 -8.21
N GLY A 78 12.16 -6.57 -8.08
CA GLY A 78 11.60 -5.90 -6.93
C GLY A 78 11.84 -6.65 -5.62
N PHE A 79 11.60 -7.96 -5.61
CA PHE A 79 11.91 -8.80 -4.44
C PHE A 79 13.41 -8.85 -4.13
N ALA A 80 14.28 -8.91 -5.15
CA ALA A 80 15.73 -8.85 -4.96
C ALA A 80 16.15 -7.53 -4.28
N GLY A 81 15.53 -6.41 -4.63
CA GLY A 81 15.77 -5.13 -3.96
C GLY A 81 15.50 -5.18 -2.46
N VAL A 82 14.41 -5.84 -2.05
CA VAL A 82 14.11 -6.00 -0.61
C VAL A 82 15.10 -6.92 0.09
N VAL A 83 15.54 -7.98 -0.57
CA VAL A 83 16.58 -8.86 -0.01
C VAL A 83 17.89 -8.08 0.19
N VAL A 84 18.30 -7.30 -0.80
CA VAL A 84 19.52 -6.49 -0.74
C VAL A 84 19.46 -5.48 0.43
N ILE A 85 18.38 -4.74 0.61
CA ILE A 85 18.28 -3.77 1.71
C ILE A 85 18.34 -4.42 3.09
N ASN A 86 17.82 -5.63 3.24
CA ASN A 86 17.86 -6.35 4.50
C ASN A 86 19.22 -6.99 4.79
N LEU A 87 19.95 -7.43 3.76
CA LEU A 87 21.27 -8.06 3.92
C LEU A 87 22.40 -7.03 4.08
N MET A 88 22.32 -5.89 3.38
CA MET A 88 23.37 -4.86 3.37
C MET A 88 23.12 -3.73 4.36
N GLY A 89 22.10 -3.81 5.21
CA GLY A 89 21.84 -2.86 6.29
C GLY A 89 23.01 -2.79 7.28
N ASN A 90 23.29 -1.59 7.82
CA ASN A 90 24.36 -1.40 8.80
C ASN A 90 24.18 -2.29 10.04
N SER A 91 25.28 -2.67 10.67
CA SER A 91 25.38 -3.65 11.77
C SER A 91 24.47 -3.41 12.99
N LEU A 92 23.93 -2.21 13.19
CA LEU A 92 22.95 -1.91 14.25
C LEU A 92 21.51 -2.27 13.85
N ASP A 93 21.24 -2.44 12.55
CA ASP A 93 19.92 -2.71 11.97
C ASP A 93 19.94 -3.89 10.99
N ALA A 94 21.05 -4.65 10.96
CA ALA A 94 21.16 -5.84 10.14
C ALA A 94 20.33 -6.96 10.76
N GLY A 95 19.28 -7.34 10.03
CA GLY A 95 18.41 -8.44 10.41
C GLY A 95 16.97 -8.16 10.02
N PHE A 96 16.27 -9.22 9.70
CA PHE A 96 14.82 -9.20 9.46
C PHE A 96 14.10 -9.34 10.79
N ARG A 97 13.32 -8.33 11.18
CA ARG A 97 12.45 -8.37 12.36
C ARG A 97 11.02 -8.67 11.94
N LEU A 98 10.46 -9.75 12.48
CA LEU A 98 9.10 -10.13 12.12
C LEU A 98 8.08 -9.03 12.49
N THR A 99 8.27 -8.36 13.64
CA THR A 99 7.41 -7.27 14.10
C THR A 99 7.63 -5.95 13.37
N GLY A 100 8.72 -5.78 12.63
CA GLY A 100 9.02 -4.65 11.77
C GLY A 100 8.73 -4.97 10.31
N GLU A 101 9.77 -5.45 9.62
CA GLU A 101 9.73 -5.74 8.19
C GLU A 101 8.68 -6.79 7.82
N GLY A 102 8.51 -7.83 8.68
CA GLY A 102 7.51 -8.88 8.46
C GLY A 102 6.08 -8.33 8.48
N PHE A 103 5.78 -7.45 9.42
CA PHE A 103 4.45 -6.83 9.49
C PHE A 103 4.20 -5.89 8.30
N ILE A 104 5.22 -5.17 7.83
CA ILE A 104 5.09 -4.37 6.61
C ILE A 104 4.83 -5.27 5.40
N LEU A 105 5.49 -6.43 5.29
CA LEU A 105 5.21 -7.39 4.22
C LEU A 105 3.76 -7.91 4.25
N ILE A 106 3.23 -8.24 5.44
CA ILE A 106 1.83 -8.64 5.60
C ILE A 106 0.91 -7.50 5.17
N ALA A 107 1.22 -6.27 5.56
CA ALA A 107 0.48 -5.09 5.13
C ALA A 107 0.50 -4.91 3.61
N GLN A 108 1.64 -5.14 2.96
CA GLN A 108 1.76 -5.04 1.50
C GLN A 108 1.02 -6.17 0.77
N PHE A 109 0.98 -7.37 1.34
CA PHE A 109 0.12 -8.44 0.82
C PHE A 109 -1.36 -8.06 0.89
N SER A 110 -1.80 -7.50 2.03
CA SER A 110 -3.17 -7.01 2.21
C SER A 110 -3.49 -5.86 1.25
N TYR A 111 -2.55 -4.94 1.02
CA TYR A 111 -2.66 -3.88 0.01
C TYR A 111 -2.80 -4.45 -1.40
N GLY A 112 -1.95 -5.41 -1.78
CA GLY A 112 -2.03 -6.07 -3.09
C GLY A 112 -3.38 -6.76 -3.30
N MET A 113 -3.87 -7.49 -2.28
CA MET A 113 -5.19 -8.14 -2.29
C MET A 113 -6.29 -7.10 -2.46
N SER A 114 -6.28 -6.02 -1.67
CA SER A 114 -7.29 -4.96 -1.75
C SER A 114 -7.30 -4.26 -3.11
N THR A 115 -6.14 -4.03 -3.71
CA THR A 115 -6.00 -3.41 -5.03
C THR A 115 -6.72 -4.23 -6.11
N VAL A 116 -6.56 -5.56 -6.09
CA VAL A 116 -7.27 -6.45 -7.02
C VAL A 116 -8.77 -6.49 -6.73
N LEU A 117 -9.17 -6.55 -5.46
CA LEU A 117 -10.59 -6.51 -5.08
C LEU A 117 -11.25 -5.20 -5.51
N ILE A 118 -10.57 -4.06 -5.34
CA ILE A 118 -11.06 -2.76 -5.81
C ILE A 118 -11.22 -2.77 -7.33
N ASN A 119 -10.24 -3.28 -8.08
CA ASN A 119 -10.35 -3.40 -9.55
C ASN A 119 -11.58 -4.21 -9.98
N ILE A 120 -11.87 -5.31 -9.27
CA ILE A 120 -13.03 -6.16 -9.56
C ILE A 120 -14.35 -5.49 -9.19
N PHE A 121 -14.40 -4.86 -8.01
CA PHE A 121 -15.66 -4.35 -7.43
C PHE A 121 -16.01 -2.95 -7.93
N SER A 122 -15.02 -2.10 -8.24
CA SER A 122 -15.25 -0.75 -8.79
C SER A 122 -15.89 -0.77 -10.17
N ARG A 123 -15.87 -1.91 -10.87
CA ARG A 123 -16.62 -2.11 -12.12
C ARG A 123 -18.11 -2.40 -11.89
N LYS A 124 -18.50 -2.75 -10.64
CA LYS A 124 -19.88 -3.15 -10.26
C LYS A 124 -20.55 -2.10 -9.38
N VAL A 125 -19.75 -1.32 -8.65
CA VAL A 125 -20.18 -0.34 -7.65
C VAL A 125 -19.40 0.94 -7.89
N SER A 126 -20.00 2.09 -7.58
CA SER A 126 -19.27 3.38 -7.68
C SER A 126 -17.98 3.36 -6.86
N PRO A 127 -16.81 3.66 -7.46
CA PRO A 127 -15.54 3.70 -6.76
C PRO A 127 -15.54 4.65 -5.55
N VAL A 128 -16.26 5.77 -5.65
CA VAL A 128 -16.39 6.75 -4.56
C VAL A 128 -17.14 6.17 -3.38
N VAL A 129 -18.27 5.49 -3.65
CA VAL A 129 -19.07 4.83 -2.60
C VAL A 129 -18.28 3.68 -1.96
N LEU A 130 -17.58 2.90 -2.77
CA LEU A 130 -16.73 1.80 -2.29
C LEU A 130 -15.65 2.34 -1.34
N SER A 131 -14.90 3.37 -1.75
CA SER A 131 -13.85 4.00 -0.94
C SER A 131 -14.42 4.61 0.34
N GLY A 132 -15.47 5.41 0.25
CA GLY A 132 -16.09 6.06 1.41
C GLY A 132 -16.60 5.04 2.44
N THR A 133 -17.31 4.01 1.98
CA THR A 133 -17.88 2.97 2.87
C THR A 133 -16.78 2.16 3.56
N GLN A 134 -15.76 1.72 2.83
CA GLN A 134 -14.68 0.92 3.41
C GLN A 134 -13.86 1.70 4.45
N PHE A 135 -13.54 2.99 4.19
CA PHE A 135 -12.78 3.79 5.14
C PHE A 135 -13.59 4.15 6.39
N THR A 136 -14.89 4.43 6.23
CA THR A 136 -15.76 4.68 7.39
C THR A 136 -15.87 3.44 8.27
N MET A 137 -16.18 2.28 7.68
CA MET A 137 -16.28 1.02 8.43
C MET A 137 -14.94 0.61 9.05
N GLY A 138 -13.87 0.67 8.27
CA GLY A 138 -12.54 0.27 8.72
C GLY A 138 -11.96 1.23 9.76
N GLY A 139 -12.22 2.51 9.63
CA GLY A 139 -11.83 3.52 10.63
C GLY A 139 -12.50 3.28 11.99
N ILE A 140 -13.79 2.94 12.00
CA ILE A 140 -14.50 2.57 13.22
C ILE A 140 -13.87 1.31 13.86
N ILE A 141 -13.62 0.28 13.07
CA ILE A 141 -13.01 -0.97 13.55
C ILE A 141 -11.60 -0.70 14.13
N LEU A 142 -10.77 0.05 13.41
CA LEU A 142 -9.42 0.40 13.87
C LEU A 142 -9.44 1.27 15.14
N PHE A 143 -10.40 2.18 15.23
CA PHE A 143 -10.59 3.00 16.44
C PHE A 143 -10.90 2.12 17.65
N LEU A 144 -11.81 1.15 17.50
CA LEU A 144 -12.16 0.21 18.58
C LEU A 144 -10.96 -0.66 18.98
N ILE A 145 -10.25 -1.23 17.99
CA ILE A 145 -9.03 -2.02 18.23
C ILE A 145 -7.98 -1.18 18.97
N GLY A 146 -7.73 0.06 18.49
CA GLY A 146 -6.76 0.95 19.11
C GLY A 146 -7.11 1.29 20.56
N LYS A 147 -8.39 1.47 20.86
CA LYS A 147 -8.87 1.70 22.23
C LYS A 147 -8.62 0.49 23.13
N GLU A 148 -8.96 -0.71 22.67
CA GLU A 148 -8.71 -1.95 23.41
C GLU A 148 -7.21 -2.22 23.64
N MET A 149 -6.35 -1.79 22.73
CA MET A 149 -4.90 -1.86 22.87
C MET A 149 -4.30 -0.80 23.82
N GLY A 150 -5.15 -0.02 24.52
CA GLY A 150 -4.71 1.04 25.44
C GLY A 150 -4.40 2.38 24.78
N GLY A 151 -4.79 2.55 23.52
CA GLY A 151 -4.66 3.83 22.82
C GLY A 151 -5.49 4.92 23.48
N HIS A 152 -4.88 6.07 23.72
CA HIS A 152 -5.54 7.27 24.25
C HIS A 152 -5.16 8.49 23.44
N PHE A 153 -6.07 9.42 23.35
CA PHE A 153 -5.73 10.72 22.77
C PHE A 153 -4.89 11.50 23.79
N GLY A 154 -3.68 11.91 23.36
CA GLY A 154 -2.89 12.87 24.09
C GLY A 154 -3.55 14.26 24.12
N VAL A 155 -2.83 15.26 24.59
CA VAL A 155 -3.31 16.66 24.56
C VAL A 155 -3.48 17.08 23.10
N VAL A 156 -4.71 17.21 22.68
CA VAL A 156 -5.06 17.60 21.31
C VAL A 156 -5.09 19.13 21.24
N ASN A 157 -4.12 19.70 20.57
CA ASN A 157 -4.08 21.13 20.27
C ASN A 157 -4.71 21.42 18.88
N ALA A 158 -5.00 22.67 18.59
CA ALA A 158 -5.58 23.08 17.31
C ALA A 158 -4.73 22.68 16.09
N ALA A 159 -3.40 22.73 16.21
CA ALA A 159 -2.48 22.30 15.16
C ALA A 159 -2.58 20.79 14.90
N GLY A 160 -2.68 19.97 15.96
CA GLY A 160 -2.88 18.52 15.84
C GLY A 160 -4.20 18.16 15.14
N ILE A 161 -5.29 18.85 15.47
CA ILE A 161 -6.58 18.68 14.78
C ILE A 161 -6.44 19.04 13.29
N GLY A 162 -5.76 20.15 12.97
CA GLY A 162 -5.52 20.59 11.61
C GLY A 162 -4.71 19.54 10.79
N ILE A 163 -3.69 18.95 11.39
CA ILE A 163 -2.88 17.90 10.75
C ILE A 163 -3.74 16.64 10.50
N ILE A 164 -4.54 16.20 11.48
CA ILE A 164 -5.41 15.04 11.33
C ILE A 164 -6.41 15.27 10.20
N PHE A 165 -7.05 16.44 10.15
CA PHE A 165 -7.97 16.80 9.09
C PHE A 165 -7.30 16.82 7.71
N TYR A 166 -6.11 17.43 7.61
CA TYR A 166 -5.33 17.45 6.38
C TYR A 166 -5.00 16.04 5.89
N LEU A 167 -4.49 15.17 6.77
CA LEU A 167 -4.17 13.78 6.43
C LEU A 167 -5.41 12.97 6.01
N ALA A 168 -6.54 13.20 6.68
CA ALA A 168 -7.81 12.58 6.32
C ALA A 168 -8.28 13.00 4.91
N MET A 169 -8.18 14.29 4.58
CA MET A 169 -8.52 14.82 3.26
C MET A 169 -7.60 14.27 2.18
N VAL A 170 -6.28 14.26 2.40
CA VAL A 170 -5.30 13.68 1.47
C VAL A 170 -5.62 12.21 1.21
N SER A 171 -5.87 11.44 2.26
CA SER A 171 -6.21 10.02 2.15
C SER A 171 -7.52 9.81 1.39
N ALA A 172 -8.56 10.55 1.72
CA ALA A 172 -9.87 10.43 1.06
C ALA A 172 -9.77 10.70 -0.44
N VAL A 173 -9.07 11.75 -0.84
CA VAL A 173 -8.87 12.10 -2.25
C VAL A 173 -8.00 11.07 -2.95
N ALA A 174 -6.83 10.73 -2.40
CA ALA A 174 -5.87 9.83 -3.02
C ALA A 174 -6.47 8.42 -3.26
N TYR A 175 -7.09 7.83 -2.23
CA TYR A 175 -7.68 6.50 -2.38
C TYR A 175 -8.94 6.47 -3.25
N THR A 176 -9.71 7.55 -3.28
CA THR A 176 -10.84 7.66 -4.20
C THR A 176 -10.35 7.72 -5.65
N LEU A 177 -9.35 8.55 -5.95
CA LEU A 177 -8.73 8.62 -7.27
C LEU A 177 -8.11 7.28 -7.67
N TRP A 178 -7.42 6.61 -6.74
CA TRP A 178 -6.86 5.27 -6.95
C TRP A 178 -7.94 4.26 -7.33
N SER A 179 -9.06 4.25 -6.62
CA SER A 179 -10.19 3.37 -6.90
C SER A 179 -10.85 3.69 -8.25
N VAL A 180 -10.92 4.96 -8.64
CA VAL A 180 -11.41 5.39 -9.97
C VAL A 180 -10.47 4.91 -11.06
N LEU A 181 -9.15 5.06 -10.89
CA LEU A 181 -8.16 4.55 -11.85
C LEU A 181 -8.27 3.03 -12.03
N LEU A 182 -8.42 2.28 -10.94
CA LEU A 182 -8.59 0.83 -10.95
C LEU A 182 -9.92 0.38 -11.58
N ALA A 183 -10.96 1.21 -11.56
CA ALA A 183 -12.22 0.90 -12.20
C ALA A 183 -12.12 0.80 -13.73
N TRP A 184 -11.24 1.61 -14.33
CA TRP A 184 -11.12 1.76 -15.78
C TRP A 184 -9.84 1.16 -16.37
N ASN A 185 -8.87 0.81 -15.52
CA ASN A 185 -7.56 0.33 -15.96
C ASN A 185 -7.21 -1.01 -15.31
N ASP A 186 -6.31 -1.75 -15.95
CA ASP A 186 -5.72 -2.96 -15.38
C ASP A 186 -4.81 -2.61 -14.19
N VAL A 187 -4.71 -3.53 -13.23
CA VAL A 187 -3.89 -3.36 -12.02
C VAL A 187 -2.44 -3.03 -12.38
N SER A 188 -1.87 -3.74 -13.36
CA SER A 188 -0.48 -3.49 -13.80
C SER A 188 -0.25 -2.07 -14.32
N ARG A 189 -1.24 -1.47 -14.99
CA ARG A 189 -1.13 -0.10 -15.49
C ARG A 189 -1.20 0.93 -14.38
N VAL A 190 -2.08 0.72 -13.41
CA VAL A 190 -2.24 1.64 -12.26
C VAL A 190 -1.05 1.52 -11.32
N ALA A 191 -0.49 0.32 -11.14
CA ALA A 191 0.68 0.09 -10.31
C ALA A 191 1.89 0.97 -10.69
N ILE A 192 2.00 1.40 -11.97
CA ILE A 192 3.05 2.34 -12.41
C ILE A 192 3.10 3.58 -11.53
N PHE A 193 1.94 4.16 -11.23
CA PHE A 193 1.87 5.38 -10.42
C PHE A 193 2.24 5.15 -8.95
N GLY A 194 2.03 3.93 -8.44
CA GLY A 194 2.41 3.56 -7.09
C GLY A 194 3.92 3.52 -6.84
N PHE A 195 4.73 3.54 -7.87
CA PHE A 195 6.20 3.45 -7.77
C PHE A 195 6.89 4.78 -7.49
N VAL A 196 6.19 5.85 -7.69
CA VAL A 196 6.64 7.16 -7.25
C VAL A 196 6.73 7.22 -5.72
N ASN A 197 5.87 6.45 -5.02
CA ASN A 197 5.83 6.43 -3.56
C ASN A 197 7.15 6.02 -2.89
N PRO A 198 7.80 4.87 -3.22
CA PRO A 198 9.07 4.51 -2.59
C PRO A 198 10.18 5.54 -2.80
N LEU A 199 10.25 6.16 -3.99
CA LEU A 199 11.25 7.19 -4.27
C LEU A 199 11.07 8.41 -3.36
N PHE A 200 9.87 8.98 -3.33
CA PHE A 200 9.58 10.12 -2.47
C PHE A 200 9.69 9.77 -0.99
N SER A 201 9.27 8.56 -0.58
CA SER A 201 9.36 8.13 0.80
C SER A 201 10.81 8.02 1.28
N VAL A 202 11.73 7.50 0.47
CA VAL A 202 13.18 7.45 0.80
C VAL A 202 13.75 8.86 0.92
N ILE A 203 13.43 9.76 -0.02
CA ILE A 203 13.91 11.14 0.01
C ILE A 203 13.37 11.87 1.24
N LEU A 204 12.08 11.76 1.53
CA LEU A 204 11.46 12.40 2.69
C LEU A 204 11.97 11.82 4.01
N SER A 205 12.19 10.51 4.10
CA SER A 205 12.78 9.86 5.27
C SER A 205 14.21 10.40 5.53
N ALA A 206 15.01 10.53 4.48
CA ALA A 206 16.34 11.12 4.61
C ALA A 206 16.30 12.57 5.12
N LEU A 207 15.40 13.38 4.57
CA LEU A 207 15.35 14.82 4.89
C LEU A 207 14.66 15.12 6.23
N VAL A 208 13.54 14.43 6.51
CA VAL A 208 12.68 14.75 7.68
C VAL A 208 13.11 13.98 8.92
N LEU A 209 13.47 12.71 8.78
CA LEU A 209 13.88 11.84 9.90
C LEU A 209 15.41 11.86 10.14
N GLY A 210 16.18 12.57 9.28
CA GLY A 210 17.63 12.61 9.39
C GLY A 210 18.32 11.29 9.02
N GLU A 211 17.65 10.37 8.35
CA GLU A 211 18.17 9.06 7.94
C GLU A 211 19.07 9.14 6.68
N VAL A 212 19.81 10.22 6.52
CA VAL A 212 20.65 10.49 5.34
C VAL A 212 21.67 9.37 5.10
N ARG A 213 22.36 8.92 6.15
CA ARG A 213 23.36 7.84 6.03
C ARG A 213 22.73 6.53 5.56
N GLN A 214 21.50 6.24 5.99
CA GLN A 214 20.78 5.03 5.63
C GLN A 214 20.22 5.12 4.22
N ALA A 215 19.67 6.27 3.83
CA ALA A 215 19.16 6.52 2.49
C ALA A 215 20.26 6.43 1.42
N PHE A 216 21.44 6.97 1.69
CA PHE A 216 22.58 6.99 0.77
C PHE A 216 23.61 5.88 1.02
N ASN A 217 23.29 4.88 1.83
CA ASN A 217 24.10 3.66 1.91
C ASN A 217 24.01 2.88 0.59
N MET A 218 25.12 2.25 0.20
CA MET A 218 25.20 1.46 -1.04
C MET A 218 24.08 0.41 -1.15
N GLY A 219 23.74 -0.26 -0.04
CA GLY A 219 22.65 -1.23 -0.01
C GLY A 219 21.28 -0.62 -0.34
N SER A 220 20.97 0.56 0.22
CA SER A 220 19.72 1.27 -0.04
C SER A 220 19.63 1.76 -1.49
N LEU A 221 20.73 2.27 -2.04
CA LEU A 221 20.79 2.73 -3.42
C LEU A 221 20.63 1.58 -4.42
N ILE A 222 21.31 0.44 -4.19
CA ILE A 222 21.17 -0.76 -5.02
C ILE A 222 19.73 -1.29 -4.93
N ALA A 223 19.16 -1.39 -3.72
CA ALA A 223 17.81 -1.86 -3.53
C ALA A 223 16.79 -0.97 -4.24
N LEU A 224 16.92 0.36 -4.09
CA LEU A 224 16.05 1.32 -4.76
C LEU A 224 16.18 1.22 -6.30
N PHE A 225 17.41 1.08 -6.81
CA PHE A 225 17.67 0.91 -8.23
C PHE A 225 17.00 -0.37 -8.76
N LEU A 226 17.16 -1.50 -8.06
CA LEU A 226 16.53 -2.78 -8.45
C LEU A 226 15.00 -2.68 -8.48
N VAL A 227 14.42 -2.05 -7.47
CA VAL A 227 12.97 -1.79 -7.44
C VAL A 227 12.57 -0.93 -8.64
N CYS A 228 13.25 0.19 -8.92
CA CYS A 228 12.93 1.07 -10.05
C CYS A 228 13.08 0.35 -11.41
N VAL A 229 14.14 -0.43 -11.60
CA VAL A 229 14.34 -1.22 -12.83
C VAL A 229 13.26 -2.29 -12.98
N GLY A 230 12.92 -3.00 -11.89
CA GLY A 230 11.83 -3.98 -11.88
C GLY A 230 10.52 -3.39 -12.39
N ILE A 231 10.21 -2.22 -11.93
CA ILE A 231 9.07 -1.40 -12.32
C ILE A 231 9.09 -1.04 -13.80
N TYR A 232 10.18 -0.47 -14.24
CA TYR A 232 10.35 -0.09 -15.64
C TYR A 232 10.13 -1.30 -16.56
N VAL A 233 10.72 -2.46 -16.22
CA VAL A 233 10.58 -3.70 -16.97
C VAL A 233 9.13 -4.20 -17.03
N VAL A 234 8.39 -4.15 -15.90
CA VAL A 234 6.97 -4.54 -15.88
C VAL A 234 6.15 -3.70 -16.87
N ASN A 235 6.50 -2.45 -17.01
CA ASN A 235 5.70 -1.46 -17.72
C ASN A 235 6.08 -1.25 -19.18
N GLN A 236 7.17 -1.85 -19.66
CA GLN A 236 7.50 -1.80 -21.08
C GLN A 236 6.38 -2.45 -21.91
N LYS A 237 5.75 -1.65 -22.78
CA LYS A 237 4.84 -2.16 -23.79
C LYS A 237 5.57 -3.17 -24.67
N LYS A 238 4.92 -4.28 -25.00
CA LYS A 238 5.37 -5.16 -26.07
C LYS A 238 5.36 -4.31 -27.34
N SER A 239 6.53 -3.97 -27.88
CA SER A 239 6.64 -3.51 -29.25
C SER A 239 6.14 -4.66 -30.13
N SER A 240 4.95 -4.51 -30.67
CA SER A 240 4.37 -5.40 -31.67
C SER A 240 5.05 -5.17 -32.99
#